data_5032e5e551100c86b7b9abae953f1021
#
_entry.id   5032e5e551100c86b7b9abae953f1021
#
_cell.length_a   1.000
_cell.length_b   1.000
_cell.length_c   1.000
_cell.angle_alpha   90.00
_cell.angle_beta   90.00
_cell.angle_gamma   90.00
#
_symmetry.space_group_name_H-M   'P 1'
#
loop_
_entity.id
_entity.type
_entity.pdbx_description
1 polymer ?
#
loop_
_entity_poly.entity_id
_entity_poly.type
_entity_poly.pdbx_seq_one_letter_code
_entity_poly.pdbx_strand_id
1 'polypeptide(L)'
;MTLQQKALLVSALLNVGLLAGHLARGPLTQEVSSIETPIELAQAPSAQESPLPGELEATALEFEGSALAAVVAEAPEAEPAAVPDLAPEVPSDMPDLVPVDAQIVSVSIESNIPASLGRVLDRTLATMLSQELARLLVWNIQPARELRNNDQLTLAWTNDGDGGITIHAMRFQSQRHDRTFDAYRWQADGEAYATWYDSDGIEVAHRLNDGPLAEYDQITSLLRDRPDHEGMDFMTPVGTPVMSPWGGRVTNVDWNLRFNGNCIEVAHDNGLVAKYLHLSATQVQVGDTVQAGQVIAMSGNTGRSTGPHLHYELARSGAIVDPVEAHGTFQRELPETERSAFEAHIAAWSARFNDQTGG
;
A
#
# COMPACT_ATOMS: atom_id res chain seq x y z
N MET A 1 0.96 4.69 -31.51
CA MET A 1 0.80 5.01 -30.07
C MET A 1 -0.65 4.80 -29.69
N THR A 2 -0.93 3.85 -28.83
CA THR A 2 -2.28 3.59 -28.31
C THR A 2 -2.72 4.67 -27.32
N LEU A 3 -4.02 4.78 -27.07
CA LEU A 3 -4.57 5.77 -26.11
C LEU A 3 -3.94 5.66 -24.71
N GLN A 4 -3.53 4.46 -24.29
CA GLN A 4 -2.84 4.19 -23.03
C GLN A 4 -1.44 4.83 -22.95
N GLN A 5 -0.69 4.83 -24.05
CA GLN A 5 0.65 5.43 -24.13
C GLN A 5 0.63 6.96 -24.02
N LYS A 6 -0.45 7.62 -24.45
CA LYS A 6 -0.58 9.07 -24.30
C LYS A 6 -0.89 9.50 -22.86
N ALA A 7 -1.54 8.67 -22.06
CA ALA A 7 -1.86 8.97 -20.67
C ALA A 7 -0.63 8.98 -19.76
N LEU A 8 0.35 8.08 -19.99
CA LEU A 8 1.61 8.03 -19.22
C LEU A 8 2.52 9.24 -19.50
N LEU A 9 2.59 9.73 -20.74
CA LEU A 9 3.43 10.89 -21.10
C LEU A 9 2.93 12.21 -20.49
N VAL A 10 1.63 12.36 -20.27
CA VAL A 10 1.04 13.57 -19.66
C VAL A 10 1.30 13.62 -18.16
N SER A 11 1.36 12.47 -17.49
CA SER A 11 1.63 12.40 -16.05
C SER A 11 3.04 12.85 -15.68
N ALA A 12 4.04 12.58 -16.51
CA ALA A 12 5.44 12.96 -16.26
C ALA A 12 5.70 14.47 -16.43
N LEU A 13 4.94 15.17 -17.27
CA LEU A 13 5.16 16.58 -17.60
C LEU A 13 4.42 17.57 -16.68
N LEU A 14 3.41 17.16 -15.95
CA LEU A 14 2.60 18.05 -15.08
C LEU A 14 3.15 18.24 -13.66
N ASN A 15 4.05 17.40 -13.21
CA ASN A 15 4.65 17.52 -11.86
C ASN A 15 5.84 18.50 -11.76
N VAL A 16 6.31 19.09 -12.86
CA VAL A 16 7.43 20.03 -12.87
C VAL A 16 6.99 21.51 -12.85
N GLY A 17 5.71 21.79 -13.06
CA GLY A 17 5.18 23.15 -13.32
C GLY A 17 4.69 23.97 -12.12
N LEU A 18 4.69 23.47 -10.89
CA LEU A 18 3.98 24.09 -9.75
C LEU A 18 4.87 24.74 -8.67
N LEU A 19 6.14 25.04 -8.97
CA LEU A 19 7.06 25.68 -8.00
C LEU A 19 7.48 27.13 -8.35
N ALA A 20 6.78 27.80 -9.25
CA ALA A 20 7.06 29.22 -9.56
C ALA A 20 5.78 30.04 -9.69
N GLY A 21 5.31 30.63 -8.61
CA GLY A 21 4.18 31.57 -8.71
C GLY A 21 3.53 32.01 -7.42
N HIS A 22 4.29 32.37 -6.40
CA HIS A 22 3.75 33.11 -5.25
C HIS A 22 4.68 34.29 -4.90
N LEU A 23 4.48 35.38 -5.57
CA LEU A 23 4.86 36.71 -5.07
C LEU A 23 3.90 37.76 -5.64
N ALA A 24 3.36 38.56 -4.72
CA ALA A 24 2.64 39.81 -4.90
C ALA A 24 1.14 39.79 -5.17
N ARG A 25 0.35 39.96 -4.08
CA ARG A 25 -0.78 40.90 -4.02
C ARG A 25 -1.07 41.28 -2.56
N GLY A 26 -1.11 42.56 -2.26
CA GLY A 26 -1.34 43.17 -0.96
C GLY A 26 -2.82 43.13 -0.50
N PRO A 27 -3.13 43.67 0.70
CA PRO A 27 -4.38 43.40 1.41
C PRO A 27 -5.54 44.24 0.91
N LEU A 28 -6.68 43.61 0.64
CA LEU A 28 -7.98 44.30 0.52
C LEU A 28 -8.72 44.11 1.85
N THR A 29 -8.89 45.22 2.56
CA THR A 29 -9.78 45.37 3.71
C THR A 29 -11.19 45.33 3.26
N GLN A 30 -12.02 44.42 3.78
CA GLN A 30 -13.46 44.50 3.74
C GLN A 30 -14.04 44.37 5.15
N GLU A 31 -14.83 45.37 5.51
CA GLU A 31 -15.54 45.48 6.78
C GLU A 31 -16.58 44.36 6.94
N VAL A 32 -16.53 43.69 8.10
CA VAL A 32 -17.53 42.71 8.52
C VAL A 32 -18.53 43.40 9.44
N SER A 33 -19.75 43.54 8.95
CA SER A 33 -20.91 43.96 9.73
C SER A 33 -21.40 42.82 10.60
N SER A 34 -21.36 43.02 11.90
CA SER A 34 -21.84 42.11 12.94
C SER A 34 -23.39 42.10 12.97
N ILE A 35 -23.97 40.90 12.87
CA ILE A 35 -25.35 40.66 13.29
C ILE A 35 -25.31 39.62 14.40
N GLU A 36 -25.52 40.08 15.63
CA GLU A 36 -25.75 39.22 16.79
C GLU A 36 -27.23 38.80 16.85
N THR A 37 -27.48 37.50 16.94
CA THR A 37 -28.76 36.97 17.43
C THR A 37 -28.47 35.91 18.50
N PRO A 38 -29.12 35.98 19.69
CA PRO A 38 -28.85 35.03 20.78
C PRO A 38 -29.58 33.71 20.53
N ILE A 39 -28.87 32.61 20.70
CA ILE A 39 -29.44 31.26 20.71
C ILE A 39 -29.69 30.85 22.16
N GLU A 40 -30.97 30.61 22.47
CA GLU A 40 -31.52 30.15 23.73
C GLU A 40 -31.08 28.69 24.00
N LEU A 41 -30.41 28.46 25.16
CA LEU A 41 -29.99 27.12 25.60
C LEU A 41 -31.25 26.35 26.08
N ALA A 42 -31.60 25.29 25.37
CA ALA A 42 -32.51 24.28 25.87
C ALA A 42 -31.76 23.26 26.75
N GLN A 43 -32.26 23.10 27.97
CA GLN A 43 -31.71 22.15 28.98
C GLN A 43 -32.02 20.71 28.57
N ALA A 44 -30.99 19.82 28.63
CA ALA A 44 -31.12 18.38 28.45
C ALA A 44 -31.73 17.71 29.72
N PRO A 45 -32.57 16.66 29.55
CA PRO A 45 -33.10 15.92 30.70
C PRO A 45 -32.07 14.95 31.28
N SER A 46 -32.09 14.82 32.63
CA SER A 46 -31.25 13.98 33.47
C SER A 46 -31.37 12.49 33.14
N ALA A 47 -30.22 11.81 33.00
CA ALA A 47 -30.13 10.37 32.90
C ALA A 47 -30.50 9.67 34.21
N GLN A 48 -31.40 8.67 34.13
CA GLN A 48 -31.68 7.71 35.16
C GLN A 48 -30.68 6.55 35.07
N GLU A 49 -30.03 6.29 36.22
CA GLU A 49 -29.18 5.10 36.41
C GLU A 49 -30.02 3.81 36.41
N SER A 50 -29.61 2.82 35.64
CA SER A 50 -30.08 1.43 35.76
C SER A 50 -28.97 0.54 36.32
N PRO A 51 -29.31 -0.43 37.18
CA PRO A 51 -28.33 -1.18 37.96
C PRO A 51 -27.66 -2.32 37.13
N LEU A 52 -26.40 -2.59 37.46
CA LEU A 52 -25.58 -3.69 36.94
C LEU A 52 -26.11 -5.07 37.38
N PRO A 53 -26.05 -6.10 36.54
CA PRO A 53 -26.27 -7.46 36.99
C PRO A 53 -24.98 -8.14 37.45
N GLY A 54 -25.17 -8.93 38.50
CA GLY A 54 -24.33 -9.67 39.38
C GLY A 54 -23.11 -10.43 38.85
N GLU A 55 -22.21 -10.56 39.79
CA GLU A 55 -21.03 -11.41 39.81
C GLU A 55 -21.35 -12.88 39.50
N LEU A 56 -20.58 -13.49 38.62
CA LEU A 56 -20.54 -14.94 38.44
C LEU A 56 -19.27 -15.49 39.11
N GLU A 57 -19.51 -16.32 40.14
CA GLU A 57 -18.48 -17.04 40.89
C GLU A 57 -17.65 -17.96 39.99
N ALA A 58 -16.33 -17.87 40.11
CA ALA A 58 -15.37 -18.78 39.53
C ALA A 58 -15.26 -20.03 40.41
N THR A 59 -15.74 -21.16 39.95
CA THR A 59 -15.45 -22.48 40.53
C THR A 59 -14.11 -23.01 39.99
N ALA A 60 -13.15 -23.11 40.93
CA ALA A 60 -11.88 -23.79 40.70
C ALA A 60 -12.09 -25.29 40.60
N LEU A 61 -11.62 -25.91 39.51
CA LEU A 61 -11.46 -27.37 39.38
C LEU A 61 -10.00 -27.69 39.69
N GLU A 62 -9.79 -28.31 40.85
CA GLU A 62 -8.53 -28.94 41.22
C GLU A 62 -8.31 -30.20 40.36
N PHE A 63 -7.14 -30.28 39.74
CA PHE A 63 -6.69 -31.48 39.07
C PHE A 63 -5.56 -32.11 39.88
N GLU A 64 -5.84 -33.27 40.47
CA GLU A 64 -4.89 -34.06 41.24
C GLU A 64 -3.77 -34.60 40.35
N GLY A 65 -2.54 -34.45 40.80
CA GLY A 65 -1.34 -34.94 40.16
C GLY A 65 -1.17 -36.48 40.30
N SER A 66 -0.79 -37.11 39.21
CA SER A 66 -0.20 -38.45 39.23
C SER A 66 1.24 -38.35 38.75
N ALA A 67 2.16 -38.64 39.69
CA ALA A 67 3.59 -38.72 39.42
C ALA A 67 3.90 -39.99 38.63
N LEU A 68 4.49 -39.88 37.46
CA LEU A 68 5.20 -40.94 36.77
C LEU A 68 6.67 -40.55 36.66
N ALA A 69 7.50 -41.21 37.45
CA ALA A 69 8.94 -41.16 37.39
C ALA A 69 9.41 -41.79 36.06
N ALA A 70 9.93 -41.03 35.14
CA ALA A 70 10.59 -41.52 33.95
C ALA A 70 12.12 -41.66 34.23
N VAL A 71 12.60 -42.85 34.09
CA VAL A 71 14.04 -43.24 34.12
C VAL A 71 14.71 -42.57 32.93
N VAL A 72 15.69 -41.70 33.18
CA VAL A 72 16.58 -41.14 32.16
C VAL A 72 17.63 -42.17 31.84
N ALA A 73 17.55 -42.79 30.66
CA ALA A 73 18.65 -43.53 30.07
C ALA A 73 19.53 -42.57 29.28
N GLU A 74 20.76 -42.45 29.67
CA GLU A 74 21.83 -41.70 29.00
C GLU A 74 22.06 -42.32 27.62
N ALA A 75 21.78 -41.60 26.51
CA ALA A 75 22.18 -41.98 25.17
C ALA A 75 23.60 -41.46 24.88
N PRO A 76 24.45 -42.23 24.15
CA PRO A 76 25.81 -41.81 23.85
C PRO A 76 25.82 -40.60 22.92
N GLU A 77 26.71 -39.63 23.20
CA GLU A 77 27.01 -38.48 22.35
C GLU A 77 27.46 -38.96 20.95
N ALA A 78 26.62 -38.68 19.94
CA ALA A 78 27.02 -38.82 18.56
C ALA A 78 27.78 -37.57 18.13
N GLU A 79 28.97 -37.70 17.60
CA GLU A 79 29.74 -36.65 16.95
C GLU A 79 28.87 -35.99 15.85
N PRO A 80 28.93 -34.65 15.68
CA PRO A 80 28.16 -33.99 14.62
C PRO A 80 28.76 -34.39 13.27
N ALA A 81 27.99 -35.17 12.50
CA ALA A 81 28.32 -35.43 11.11
C ALA A 81 28.36 -34.06 10.36
N ALA A 82 29.48 -33.82 9.67
CA ALA A 82 29.66 -32.68 8.81
C ALA A 82 28.48 -32.65 7.78
N VAL A 83 27.66 -31.65 7.86
CA VAL A 83 26.63 -31.35 6.86
C VAL A 83 27.40 -30.90 5.61
N PRO A 84 27.27 -31.58 4.46
CA PRO A 84 27.88 -31.08 3.24
C PRO A 84 27.21 -29.76 2.88
N ASP A 85 28.01 -28.75 2.64
CA ASP A 85 27.62 -27.45 2.10
C ASP A 85 27.19 -27.67 0.62
N LEU A 86 25.97 -28.15 0.45
CA LEU A 86 25.30 -28.23 -0.84
C LEU A 86 24.64 -26.88 -1.06
N ALA A 87 25.37 -25.93 -1.65
CA ALA A 87 24.70 -24.85 -2.36
C ALA A 87 23.68 -25.49 -3.30
N PRO A 88 22.42 -25.03 -3.32
CA PRO A 88 21.41 -25.59 -4.19
C PRO A 88 21.88 -25.48 -5.64
N GLU A 89 22.08 -26.64 -6.32
CA GLU A 89 22.33 -26.67 -7.75
C GLU A 89 21.09 -26.11 -8.44
N VAL A 90 21.19 -24.91 -9.01
CA VAL A 90 20.14 -24.32 -9.83
C VAL A 90 19.95 -25.20 -11.06
N PRO A 91 18.76 -25.76 -11.31
CA PRO A 91 18.51 -26.60 -12.47
C PRO A 91 18.79 -25.80 -13.75
N SER A 92 19.61 -26.33 -14.66
CA SER A 92 20.02 -25.67 -15.92
C SER A 92 18.89 -25.46 -16.92
N ASP A 93 17.70 -25.98 -16.67
CA ASP A 93 16.54 -25.94 -17.55
C ASP A 93 15.42 -25.02 -17.06
N MET A 94 15.67 -24.17 -16.04
CA MET A 94 14.71 -23.16 -15.65
C MET A 94 14.75 -21.97 -16.64
N PRO A 95 13.59 -21.48 -17.10
CA PRO A 95 13.54 -20.26 -17.92
C PRO A 95 14.25 -19.12 -17.16
N ASP A 96 14.83 -18.16 -17.91
CA ASP A 96 15.57 -17.02 -17.35
C ASP A 96 14.80 -16.40 -16.18
N LEU A 97 15.12 -16.83 -14.95
CA LEU A 97 14.44 -16.42 -13.71
C LEU A 97 14.52 -14.92 -13.49
N VAL A 98 15.48 -14.27 -14.13
CA VAL A 98 15.71 -12.83 -14.03
C VAL A 98 16.05 -12.27 -15.41
N PRO A 99 15.51 -11.11 -15.81
CA PRO A 99 15.79 -10.50 -17.10
C PRO A 99 17.29 -10.28 -17.30
N VAL A 100 17.83 -10.76 -18.42
CA VAL A 100 19.28 -10.65 -18.74
C VAL A 100 19.73 -9.22 -18.96
N ASP A 101 18.82 -8.34 -19.40
CA ASP A 101 19.01 -6.91 -19.65
C ASP A 101 18.74 -6.03 -18.42
N ALA A 102 18.42 -6.64 -17.27
CA ALA A 102 18.20 -5.90 -16.04
C ALA A 102 19.49 -5.17 -15.61
N GLN A 103 19.35 -3.88 -15.39
CA GLN A 103 20.37 -3.01 -14.85
C GLN A 103 20.33 -3.06 -13.32
N ILE A 104 21.50 -2.92 -12.69
CA ILE A 104 21.61 -2.90 -11.23
C ILE A 104 22.35 -1.64 -10.81
N VAL A 105 21.87 -1.00 -9.76
CA VAL A 105 22.54 0.12 -9.09
C VAL A 105 22.58 -0.11 -7.59
N SER A 106 23.72 0.19 -6.99
CA SER A 106 23.89 0.24 -5.53
C SER A 106 24.33 1.64 -5.13
N VAL A 107 23.64 2.23 -4.16
CA VAL A 107 23.93 3.58 -3.65
C VAL A 107 23.85 3.63 -2.13
N SER A 108 24.74 4.43 -1.54
CA SER A 108 24.60 4.85 -0.14
C SER A 108 23.69 6.08 -0.07
N ILE A 109 22.72 6.05 0.82
CA ILE A 109 21.83 7.19 1.04
C ILE A 109 22.58 8.27 1.83
N GLU A 110 22.59 9.49 1.31
CA GLU A 110 23.22 10.63 2.00
C GLU A 110 22.19 11.66 2.50
N SER A 111 21.08 11.84 1.79
CA SER A 111 20.02 12.77 2.20
C SER A 111 18.64 12.21 1.92
N ASN A 112 18.39 11.78 0.70
CA ASN A 112 17.16 11.16 0.24
C ASN A 112 17.43 10.26 -0.98
N ILE A 113 16.49 9.38 -1.30
CA ILE A 113 16.65 8.42 -2.39
C ILE A 113 16.85 9.10 -3.75
N PRO A 114 16.01 10.10 -4.19
CA PRO A 114 16.20 10.74 -5.49
C PRO A 114 17.57 11.41 -5.67
N ALA A 115 18.06 12.08 -4.63
CA ALA A 115 19.36 12.74 -4.69
C ALA A 115 20.51 11.73 -4.75
N SER A 116 20.41 10.62 -4.01
CA SER A 116 21.45 9.59 -3.99
C SER A 116 21.51 8.84 -5.33
N LEU A 117 20.37 8.45 -5.89
CA LEU A 117 20.28 7.85 -7.23
C LEU A 117 20.73 8.81 -8.33
N GLY A 118 20.37 10.09 -8.25
CA GLY A 118 20.72 11.12 -9.23
C GLY A 118 22.22 11.45 -9.33
N ARG A 119 23.08 10.85 -8.48
CA ARG A 119 24.55 10.95 -8.59
C ARG A 119 25.14 9.94 -9.58
N VAL A 120 24.43 8.83 -9.78
CA VAL A 120 24.90 7.69 -10.59
C VAL A 120 24.03 7.42 -11.80
N LEU A 121 22.80 7.95 -11.81
CA LEU A 121 21.82 7.83 -12.88
C LEU A 121 21.41 9.22 -13.39
N ASP A 122 20.83 9.26 -14.60
CA ASP A 122 20.19 10.49 -15.05
C ASP A 122 19.02 10.90 -14.13
N ARG A 123 18.71 12.19 -14.11
CA ARG A 123 17.72 12.76 -13.18
C ARG A 123 16.31 12.20 -13.37
N THR A 124 15.92 11.91 -14.62
CA THR A 124 14.58 11.43 -14.93
C THR A 124 14.43 10.00 -14.39
N LEU A 125 15.38 9.12 -14.70
CA LEU A 125 15.41 7.73 -14.23
C LEU A 125 15.48 7.69 -12.70
N ALA A 126 16.33 8.47 -12.07
CA ALA A 126 16.43 8.57 -10.59
C ALA A 126 15.09 8.96 -9.97
N THR A 127 14.34 9.88 -10.59
CA THR A 127 13.02 10.29 -10.12
C THR A 127 12.00 9.17 -10.26
N MET A 128 11.95 8.49 -11.42
CA MET A 128 11.02 7.39 -11.69
C MET A 128 11.24 6.24 -10.71
N LEU A 129 12.49 5.77 -10.55
CA LEU A 129 12.85 4.72 -9.60
C LEU A 129 12.48 5.10 -8.17
N SER A 130 12.71 6.36 -7.77
CA SER A 130 12.38 6.83 -6.42
C SER A 130 10.88 6.86 -6.13
N GLN A 131 10.05 7.16 -7.13
CA GLN A 131 8.60 7.14 -6.99
C GLN A 131 8.07 5.72 -6.78
N GLU A 132 8.55 4.74 -7.57
CA GLU A 132 8.19 3.34 -7.38
C GLU A 132 8.65 2.80 -6.02
N LEU A 133 9.90 3.11 -5.64
CA LEU A 133 10.45 2.72 -4.34
C LEU A 133 9.69 3.29 -3.15
N ALA A 134 9.21 4.53 -3.24
CA ALA A 134 8.45 5.15 -2.15
C ALA A 134 7.18 4.35 -1.84
N ARG A 135 6.52 3.81 -2.87
CA ARG A 135 5.33 2.97 -2.72
C ARG A 135 5.63 1.61 -2.09
N LEU A 136 6.82 1.06 -2.37
CA LEU A 136 7.26 -0.21 -1.83
C LEU A 136 7.71 -0.07 -0.38
N LEU A 137 8.47 0.98 -0.08
CA LEU A 137 9.05 1.19 1.25
C LEU A 137 8.04 1.68 2.29
N VAL A 138 6.96 2.36 1.88
CA VAL A 138 6.00 3.00 2.81
C VAL A 138 5.37 2.06 3.83
N TRP A 139 5.28 0.77 3.49
CA TRP A 139 4.74 -0.26 4.36
C TRP A 139 5.71 -0.69 5.48
N ASN A 140 7.00 -0.47 5.28
CA ASN A 140 8.05 -0.89 6.21
C ASN A 140 8.72 0.29 6.93
N ILE A 141 8.85 1.43 6.25
CA ILE A 141 9.49 2.63 6.77
C ILE A 141 8.73 3.88 6.29
N GLN A 142 8.96 4.99 6.96
CA GLN A 142 8.55 6.32 6.49
C GLN A 142 9.77 7.03 5.87
N PRO A 143 9.99 6.96 4.54
CA PRO A 143 11.23 7.45 3.93
C PRO A 143 11.55 8.91 4.29
N ALA A 144 10.52 9.77 4.39
CA ALA A 144 10.70 11.18 4.74
C ALA A 144 11.26 11.43 6.16
N ARG A 145 11.17 10.45 7.07
CA ARG A 145 11.53 10.61 8.49
C ARG A 145 12.59 9.62 8.97
N GLU A 146 12.68 8.46 8.33
CA GLU A 146 13.41 7.31 8.84
C GLU A 146 14.70 6.98 8.09
N LEU A 147 14.89 7.52 6.88
CA LEU A 147 16.16 7.41 6.17
C LEU A 147 17.30 7.98 6.99
N ARG A 148 18.44 7.31 6.94
CA ARG A 148 19.69 7.73 7.58
C ARG A 148 20.82 7.77 6.58
N ASN A 149 21.80 8.62 6.84
CA ASN A 149 23.06 8.58 6.09
C ASN A 149 23.68 7.18 6.23
N ASN A 150 24.20 6.67 5.13
CA ASN A 150 24.77 5.35 4.98
C ASN A 150 23.77 4.17 4.97
N ASP A 151 22.46 4.41 4.94
CA ASP A 151 21.55 3.36 4.48
C ASP A 151 21.99 2.92 3.07
N GLN A 152 21.93 1.62 2.79
CA GLN A 152 22.34 1.07 1.50
C GLN A 152 21.10 0.67 0.70
N LEU A 153 21.06 1.06 -0.56
CA LEU A 153 20.00 0.72 -1.48
C LEU A 153 20.58 0.05 -2.72
N THR A 154 20.14 -1.15 -3.02
CA THR A 154 20.43 -1.87 -4.27
C THR A 154 19.13 -2.13 -5.01
N LEU A 155 19.10 -1.85 -6.30
CA LEU A 155 17.94 -2.00 -7.18
C LEU A 155 18.31 -2.74 -8.45
N ALA A 156 17.38 -3.56 -8.94
CA ALA A 156 17.42 -4.13 -10.27
C ALA A 156 16.17 -3.68 -11.05
N TRP A 157 16.35 -3.19 -12.29
CA TRP A 157 15.26 -2.72 -13.14
C TRP A 157 15.54 -2.96 -14.62
N THR A 158 14.48 -2.95 -15.43
CA THR A 158 14.56 -2.87 -16.89
C THR A 158 13.89 -1.58 -17.38
N ASN A 159 14.30 -1.13 -18.57
CA ASN A 159 13.56 -0.09 -19.29
C ASN A 159 12.51 -0.78 -20.16
N ASP A 160 11.26 -0.35 -20.02
CA ASP A 160 10.20 -0.73 -20.93
C ASP A 160 10.40 0.06 -22.24
N GLY A 161 10.32 -0.56 -23.38
CA GLY A 161 10.69 0.05 -24.67
C GLY A 161 9.93 1.33 -25.08
N ASP A 162 8.97 1.78 -24.25
CA ASP A 162 8.16 2.99 -24.41
C ASP A 162 8.54 4.12 -23.42
N GLY A 163 9.65 3.96 -22.71
CA GLY A 163 10.17 4.94 -21.74
C GLY A 163 9.68 4.74 -20.30
N GLY A 164 8.95 3.66 -20.03
CA GLY A 164 8.67 3.19 -18.67
C GLY A 164 9.84 2.42 -18.06
N ILE A 165 9.70 2.08 -16.81
CA ILE A 165 10.62 1.22 -16.06
C ILE A 165 9.84 0.15 -15.32
N THR A 166 10.46 -1.01 -15.16
CA THR A 166 9.97 -2.06 -14.26
C THR A 166 11.09 -2.40 -13.27
N ILE A 167 10.87 -2.19 -11.98
CA ILE A 167 11.77 -2.67 -10.92
C ILE A 167 11.44 -4.15 -10.69
N HIS A 168 12.47 -4.99 -10.55
CA HIS A 168 12.35 -6.44 -10.38
C HIS A 168 12.76 -6.91 -8.99
N ALA A 169 13.75 -6.26 -8.41
CA ALA A 169 14.24 -6.59 -7.07
C ALA A 169 14.80 -5.34 -6.37
N MET A 170 14.65 -5.32 -5.07
CA MET A 170 15.17 -4.28 -4.19
C MET A 170 15.79 -4.91 -2.95
N ARG A 171 16.90 -4.32 -2.49
CA ARG A 171 17.49 -4.55 -1.16
C ARG A 171 17.75 -3.20 -0.51
N PHE A 172 17.18 -2.98 0.67
CA PHE A 172 17.38 -1.76 1.45
C PHE A 172 17.86 -2.11 2.85
N GLN A 173 19.08 -1.70 3.19
CA GLN A 173 19.69 -1.91 4.51
C GLN A 173 19.51 -0.63 5.33
N SER A 174 18.69 -0.68 6.35
CA SER A 174 18.36 0.46 7.21
C SER A 174 19.23 0.49 8.45
N GLN A 175 19.98 1.57 8.63
CA GLN A 175 20.75 1.84 9.86
C GLN A 175 19.85 2.11 11.06
N ARG A 176 18.67 2.72 10.80
CA ARG A 176 17.71 3.02 11.86
C ARG A 176 17.09 1.77 12.47
N HIS A 177 16.73 0.82 11.61
CA HIS A 177 16.03 -0.40 12.02
C HIS A 177 16.98 -1.58 12.26
N ASP A 178 18.30 -1.41 11.99
CA ASP A 178 19.30 -2.48 12.03
C ASP A 178 18.80 -3.73 11.28
N ARG A 179 18.22 -3.51 10.10
CA ARG A 179 17.51 -4.54 9.34
C ARG A 179 17.67 -4.31 7.83
N THR A 180 17.67 -5.41 7.09
CA THR A 180 17.55 -5.42 5.64
C THR A 180 16.10 -5.69 5.26
N PHE A 181 15.58 -4.90 4.33
CA PHE A 181 14.29 -5.08 3.67
C PHE A 181 14.57 -5.48 2.23
N ASP A 182 14.27 -6.71 1.89
CA ASP A 182 14.33 -7.23 0.53
C ASP A 182 12.93 -7.31 -0.06
N ALA A 183 12.81 -7.05 -1.35
CA ALA A 183 11.56 -7.23 -2.08
C ALA A 183 11.84 -7.69 -3.51
N TYR A 184 11.08 -8.68 -3.94
CA TYR A 184 11.20 -9.33 -5.24
C TYR A 184 9.86 -9.31 -5.95
N ARG A 185 9.85 -8.88 -7.21
CA ARG A 185 8.62 -8.84 -8.01
C ARG A 185 8.35 -10.24 -8.55
N TRP A 186 7.15 -10.74 -8.26
CA TRP A 186 6.70 -12.07 -8.68
C TRP A 186 5.22 -12.02 -9.07
N GLN A 187 4.86 -12.78 -10.08
CA GLN A 187 3.45 -12.99 -10.44
C GLN A 187 3.10 -14.45 -10.16
N ALA A 188 2.34 -14.68 -9.12
CA ALA A 188 1.87 -16.00 -8.76
C ALA A 188 0.82 -16.50 -9.77
N ASP A 189 0.72 -17.80 -9.93
CA ASP A 189 -0.24 -18.44 -10.82
C ASP A 189 -1.68 -18.04 -10.44
N GLY A 190 -2.43 -17.57 -11.43
CA GLY A 190 -3.80 -17.11 -11.23
C GLY A 190 -3.95 -15.66 -10.74
N GLU A 191 -2.87 -14.98 -10.40
CA GLU A 191 -2.89 -13.57 -10.04
C GLU A 191 -2.98 -12.66 -11.29
N ALA A 192 -3.80 -11.63 -11.20
CA ALA A 192 -3.97 -10.68 -12.31
C ALA A 192 -2.73 -9.79 -12.50
N TYR A 193 -1.95 -9.55 -11.44
CA TYR A 193 -0.81 -8.64 -11.44
C TYR A 193 0.38 -9.27 -10.72
N ALA A 194 1.59 -8.97 -11.22
CA ALA A 194 2.81 -9.21 -10.45
C ALA A 194 2.83 -8.29 -9.22
N THR A 195 3.15 -8.84 -8.05
CA THR A 195 3.28 -8.08 -6.82
C THR A 195 4.65 -8.28 -6.19
N TRP A 196 4.86 -7.70 -5.03
CA TRP A 196 6.12 -7.73 -4.33
C TRP A 196 6.04 -8.65 -3.12
N TYR A 197 6.96 -9.61 -3.04
CA TYR A 197 7.12 -10.49 -1.91
C TYR A 197 8.49 -10.26 -1.27
N ASP A 198 8.56 -10.37 0.04
CA ASP A 198 9.84 -10.43 0.75
C ASP A 198 10.49 -11.82 0.62
N SER A 199 11.66 -12.00 1.24
CA SER A 199 12.40 -13.28 1.20
C SER A 199 11.66 -14.45 1.83
N ASP A 200 10.68 -14.18 2.70
CA ASP A 200 9.86 -15.21 3.34
C ASP A 200 8.60 -15.56 2.52
N GLY A 201 8.42 -14.91 1.36
CA GLY A 201 7.25 -15.10 0.50
C GLY A 201 6.00 -14.41 1.03
N ILE A 202 6.16 -13.38 1.87
CA ILE A 202 5.06 -12.55 2.35
C ILE A 202 4.95 -11.31 1.45
N GLU A 203 3.74 -10.99 1.01
CA GLU A 203 3.51 -9.79 0.21
C GLU A 203 3.95 -8.54 0.99
N VAL A 204 4.77 -7.68 0.37
CA VAL A 204 5.29 -6.47 1.04
C VAL A 204 4.18 -5.46 1.30
N ALA A 205 3.29 -5.26 0.34
CA ALA A 205 2.16 -4.36 0.48
C ALA A 205 1.06 -4.99 1.36
N HIS A 206 0.46 -4.17 2.21
CA HIS A 206 -0.74 -4.57 2.94
C HIS A 206 -1.96 -4.37 2.07
N ARG A 207 -2.95 -5.25 2.22
CA ARG A 207 -4.26 -5.19 1.58
C ARG A 207 -5.33 -4.93 2.62
N LEU A 208 -6.37 -4.17 2.25
CA LEU A 208 -7.50 -3.94 3.15
C LEU A 208 -8.35 -5.21 3.28
N ASN A 209 -8.76 -5.55 4.50
CA ASN A 209 -9.84 -6.50 4.70
C ASN A 209 -11.14 -5.90 4.15
N ASP A 210 -11.90 -6.67 3.37
CA ASP A 210 -13.17 -6.23 2.81
C ASP A 210 -13.12 -4.83 2.17
N GLY A 211 -12.04 -4.56 1.39
CA GLY A 211 -11.83 -3.28 0.72
C GLY A 211 -12.82 -3.04 -0.44
N PRO A 212 -12.77 -1.84 -1.05
CA PRO A 212 -13.68 -1.46 -2.14
C PRO A 212 -13.38 -2.14 -3.48
N LEU A 213 -12.25 -2.84 -3.60
CA LEU A 213 -11.82 -3.57 -4.79
C LEU A 213 -11.40 -4.98 -4.40
N ALA A 214 -11.84 -5.99 -5.17
CA ALA A 214 -11.37 -7.37 -4.99
C ALA A 214 -9.93 -7.53 -5.48
N GLU A 215 -9.62 -6.90 -6.63
CA GLU A 215 -8.30 -6.95 -7.26
C GLU A 215 -7.86 -5.54 -7.69
N TYR A 216 -6.59 -5.25 -7.46
CA TYR A 216 -5.91 -4.02 -7.89
C TYR A 216 -4.42 -4.27 -8.02
N ASP A 217 -3.73 -3.48 -8.83
CA ASP A 217 -2.28 -3.62 -9.02
C ASP A 217 -1.53 -3.28 -7.73
N GLN A 218 -1.67 -2.04 -7.25
CA GLN A 218 -1.04 -1.59 -6.01
C GLN A 218 -1.78 -0.40 -5.39
N ILE A 219 -1.54 -0.16 -4.11
CA ILE A 219 -1.90 1.09 -3.44
C ILE A 219 -0.79 2.10 -3.76
N THR A 220 -1.16 3.19 -4.43
CA THR A 220 -0.20 4.20 -4.89
C THR A 220 -0.09 5.40 -3.98
N SER A 221 -1.06 5.58 -3.08
CA SER A 221 -1.10 6.68 -2.11
C SER A 221 -1.86 6.27 -0.87
N LEU A 222 -1.28 6.53 0.29
CA LEU A 222 -1.93 6.37 1.60
C LEU A 222 -2.52 7.71 2.07
N LEU A 223 -3.38 7.66 3.08
CA LEU A 223 -3.92 8.85 3.72
C LEU A 223 -2.78 9.80 4.14
N ARG A 224 -2.84 11.05 3.72
CA ARG A 224 -1.88 12.12 4.08
C ARG A 224 -0.43 11.85 3.71
N ASP A 225 -0.16 11.00 2.74
CA ASP A 225 1.19 10.82 2.18
C ASP A 225 1.66 12.08 1.42
N ARG A 226 0.73 12.92 1.01
CA ARG A 226 0.93 14.25 0.44
C ARG A 226 -0.08 15.26 1.02
N PRO A 227 0.21 16.56 0.96
CA PRO A 227 -0.75 17.59 1.41
C PRO A 227 -2.11 17.43 0.71
N ASP A 228 -3.17 17.60 1.49
CA ASP A 228 -4.58 17.58 1.02
C ASP A 228 -5.04 16.22 0.41
N HIS A 229 -4.34 15.12 0.67
CA HIS A 229 -4.77 13.78 0.30
C HIS A 229 -5.58 13.17 1.43
N GLU A 230 -6.90 13.08 1.25
CA GLU A 230 -7.88 12.71 2.28
C GLU A 230 -8.34 11.25 2.19
N GLY A 231 -7.70 10.44 1.35
CA GLY A 231 -8.08 9.06 1.12
C GLY A 231 -6.91 8.15 0.80
N MET A 232 -7.22 7.10 0.09
CA MET A 232 -6.28 6.09 -0.42
C MET A 232 -6.49 5.90 -1.91
N ASP A 233 -5.41 5.82 -2.68
CA ASP A 233 -5.46 5.61 -4.13
C ASP A 233 -5.07 4.16 -4.47
N PHE A 234 -5.93 3.47 -5.19
CA PHE A 234 -5.72 2.12 -5.71
C PHE A 234 -5.49 2.17 -7.21
N MET A 235 -4.29 1.82 -7.67
CA MET A 235 -4.02 1.68 -9.10
C MET A 235 -4.76 0.46 -9.65
N THR A 236 -5.62 0.70 -10.62
CA THR A 236 -6.44 -0.33 -11.24
C THR A 236 -6.90 0.13 -12.63
N PRO A 237 -7.09 -0.78 -13.60
CA PRO A 237 -7.61 -0.43 -14.93
C PRO A 237 -8.97 0.25 -14.86
N VAL A 238 -9.26 1.09 -15.85
CA VAL A 238 -10.62 1.63 -16.03
C VAL A 238 -11.60 0.48 -16.27
N GLY A 239 -12.72 0.47 -15.52
CA GLY A 239 -13.76 -0.54 -15.61
C GLY A 239 -13.62 -1.68 -14.61
N THR A 240 -12.68 -1.63 -13.65
CA THR A 240 -12.63 -2.59 -12.56
C THR A 240 -13.85 -2.39 -11.64
N PRO A 241 -14.57 -3.46 -11.25
CA PRO A 241 -15.72 -3.37 -10.37
C PRO A 241 -15.36 -2.77 -9.00
N VAL A 242 -16.09 -1.74 -8.59
CA VAL A 242 -15.99 -1.10 -7.27
C VAL A 242 -17.14 -1.54 -6.40
N MET A 243 -16.85 -2.09 -5.23
CA MET A 243 -17.82 -2.65 -4.32
C MET A 243 -18.03 -1.77 -3.09
N SER A 244 -19.22 -1.87 -2.50
CA SER A 244 -19.48 -1.33 -1.17
C SER A 244 -18.95 -2.27 -0.12
N PRO A 245 -18.01 -1.86 0.76
CA PRO A 245 -17.46 -2.75 1.80
C PRO A 245 -18.50 -3.18 2.83
N TRP A 246 -19.47 -2.32 3.11
CA TRP A 246 -20.51 -2.55 4.11
C TRP A 246 -21.89 -2.18 3.57
N GLY A 247 -22.93 -2.65 4.25
CA GLY A 247 -24.30 -2.19 4.01
C GLY A 247 -24.45 -0.70 4.29
N GLY A 248 -25.39 -0.05 3.61
CA GLY A 248 -25.62 1.38 3.79
C GLY A 248 -26.59 1.97 2.77
N ARG A 249 -26.62 3.31 2.72
CA ARG A 249 -27.47 4.10 1.83
C ARG A 249 -26.64 5.08 1.04
N VAL A 250 -26.90 5.16 -0.26
CA VAL A 250 -26.27 6.16 -1.15
C VAL A 250 -26.82 7.54 -0.80
N THR A 251 -25.92 8.44 -0.41
CA THR A 251 -26.25 9.81 -0.01
C THR A 251 -26.00 10.83 -1.10
N ASN A 252 -25.03 10.56 -1.98
CA ASN A 252 -24.66 11.47 -3.06
C ASN A 252 -24.12 10.73 -4.28
N VAL A 253 -24.32 11.28 -5.47
CA VAL A 253 -23.79 10.78 -6.75
C VAL A 253 -23.40 11.97 -7.61
N ASP A 254 -22.24 11.92 -8.24
CA ASP A 254 -21.77 12.86 -9.27
C ASP A 254 -21.76 14.33 -8.83
N TRP A 255 -21.29 14.62 -7.63
CA TRP A 255 -21.07 15.99 -7.18
C TRP A 255 -19.63 16.45 -7.51
N ASN A 256 -19.46 17.73 -7.86
CA ASN A 256 -18.16 18.32 -8.16
C ASN A 256 -17.37 17.59 -9.25
N LEU A 257 -18.03 17.26 -10.37
CA LEU A 257 -17.49 16.47 -11.48
C LEU A 257 -16.12 16.94 -11.99
N ARG A 258 -15.83 18.25 -11.87
CA ARG A 258 -14.53 18.80 -12.31
C ARG A 258 -13.36 18.23 -11.52
N PHE A 259 -13.52 18.00 -10.23
CA PHE A 259 -12.46 17.51 -9.33
C PHE A 259 -12.63 16.02 -9.03
N ASN A 260 -13.82 15.60 -8.64
CA ASN A 260 -14.10 14.24 -8.21
C ASN A 260 -14.33 13.27 -9.38
N GLY A 261 -14.63 13.79 -10.57
CA GLY A 261 -15.13 12.95 -11.65
C GLY A 261 -16.50 12.37 -11.31
N ASN A 262 -16.89 11.29 -11.95
CA ASN A 262 -18.04 10.51 -11.49
C ASN A 262 -17.69 9.93 -10.11
N CYS A 263 -18.61 10.00 -9.19
CA CYS A 263 -18.34 9.69 -7.79
C CYS A 263 -19.60 9.26 -7.05
N ILE A 264 -19.42 8.49 -5.97
CA ILE A 264 -20.48 8.02 -5.09
C ILE A 264 -20.10 8.30 -3.64
N GLU A 265 -21.09 8.67 -2.83
CA GLU A 265 -20.98 8.72 -1.38
C GLU A 265 -22.02 7.78 -0.77
N VAL A 266 -21.58 6.94 0.17
CA VAL A 266 -22.42 5.98 0.88
C VAL A 266 -22.28 6.20 2.38
N ALA A 267 -23.41 6.42 3.06
CA ALA A 267 -23.49 6.37 4.52
C ALA A 267 -23.72 4.92 4.95
N HIS A 268 -22.75 4.33 5.61
CA HIS A 268 -22.79 2.94 6.05
C HIS A 268 -23.45 2.76 7.42
N ASP A 269 -24.01 1.57 7.65
CA ASP A 269 -24.73 1.22 8.88
C ASP A 269 -23.80 1.21 10.12
N ASN A 270 -22.48 1.12 9.93
CA ASN A 270 -21.45 1.21 10.99
C ASN A 270 -21.05 2.65 11.35
N GLY A 271 -21.75 3.65 10.79
CA GLY A 271 -21.52 5.08 11.03
C GLY A 271 -20.36 5.69 10.25
N LEU A 272 -19.74 4.94 9.33
CA LEU A 272 -18.78 5.48 8.36
C LEU A 272 -19.51 6.06 7.15
N VAL A 273 -18.93 7.09 6.57
CA VAL A 273 -19.28 7.61 5.25
C VAL A 273 -18.12 7.34 4.33
N ALA A 274 -18.36 6.60 3.25
CA ALA A 274 -17.36 6.31 2.23
C ALA A 274 -17.61 7.14 0.97
N LYS A 275 -16.51 7.62 0.34
CA LYS A 275 -16.55 8.27 -0.97
C LYS A 275 -15.66 7.48 -1.95
N TYR A 276 -16.18 7.33 -3.16
CA TYR A 276 -15.54 6.63 -4.27
C TYR A 276 -15.43 7.60 -5.43
N LEU A 277 -14.21 8.03 -5.80
CA LEU A 277 -14.01 9.08 -6.78
C LEU A 277 -13.31 8.56 -8.04
N HIS A 278 -13.31 9.41 -9.08
CA HIS A 278 -12.66 9.17 -10.39
C HIS A 278 -13.26 8.01 -11.18
N LEU A 279 -14.51 7.64 -10.91
CA LEU A 279 -15.22 6.51 -11.51
C LEU A 279 -15.43 6.68 -13.02
N SER A 280 -15.52 5.58 -13.76
CA SER A 280 -15.95 5.60 -15.17
C SER A 280 -17.47 5.51 -15.32
N ALA A 281 -18.13 4.81 -14.39
CA ALA A 281 -19.58 4.65 -14.36
C ALA A 281 -20.07 4.40 -12.93
N THR A 282 -21.26 4.93 -12.62
CA THR A 282 -22.00 4.68 -11.37
C THR A 282 -23.15 3.71 -11.68
N GLN A 283 -23.42 2.76 -10.78
CA GLN A 283 -24.47 1.74 -10.95
C GLN A 283 -25.62 1.91 -9.95
N VAL A 284 -25.56 2.95 -9.13
CA VAL A 284 -26.53 3.28 -8.10
C VAL A 284 -26.92 4.76 -8.19
N GLN A 285 -28.03 5.11 -7.56
CA GLN A 285 -28.54 6.48 -7.46
C GLN A 285 -28.77 6.88 -6.02
N VAL A 286 -28.89 8.19 -5.77
CA VAL A 286 -29.17 8.74 -4.44
C VAL A 286 -30.44 8.12 -3.87
N GLY A 287 -30.34 7.61 -2.65
CA GLY A 287 -31.43 6.96 -1.93
C GLY A 287 -31.42 5.43 -2.03
N ASP A 288 -30.64 4.83 -2.91
CA ASP A 288 -30.52 3.37 -2.99
C ASP A 288 -29.90 2.79 -1.71
N THR A 289 -30.37 1.61 -1.31
CA THR A 289 -29.74 0.81 -0.27
C THR A 289 -28.77 -0.15 -0.92
N VAL A 290 -27.55 -0.23 -0.41
CA VAL A 290 -26.50 -1.12 -0.88
C VAL A 290 -26.13 -2.14 0.18
N GLN A 291 -25.66 -3.31 -0.26
CA GLN A 291 -25.23 -4.41 0.60
C GLN A 291 -23.69 -4.51 0.60
N ALA A 292 -23.11 -5.12 1.63
CA ALA A 292 -21.70 -5.48 1.64
C ALA A 292 -21.37 -6.39 0.43
N GLY A 293 -20.28 -6.08 -0.29
CA GLY A 293 -19.86 -6.80 -1.49
C GLY A 293 -20.63 -6.44 -2.76
N GLN A 294 -21.66 -5.60 -2.69
CA GLN A 294 -22.41 -5.18 -3.88
C GLN A 294 -21.54 -4.29 -4.77
N VAL A 295 -21.48 -4.58 -6.07
CA VAL A 295 -20.87 -3.69 -7.07
C VAL A 295 -21.75 -2.43 -7.22
N ILE A 296 -21.16 -1.26 -7.01
CA ILE A 296 -21.84 0.04 -7.01
C ILE A 296 -21.33 0.95 -8.13
N ALA A 297 -20.15 0.66 -8.68
CA ALA A 297 -19.51 1.47 -9.72
C ALA A 297 -18.45 0.69 -10.49
N MET A 298 -17.86 1.37 -11.46
CA MET A 298 -16.63 0.95 -12.17
C MET A 298 -15.54 2.00 -11.96
N SER A 299 -14.31 1.56 -11.65
CA SER A 299 -13.13 2.44 -11.55
C SER A 299 -12.89 3.20 -12.85
N GLY A 300 -12.21 4.33 -12.76
CA GLY A 300 -12.03 5.17 -13.94
C GLY A 300 -10.77 6.04 -13.90
N ASN A 301 -10.88 7.16 -14.60
CA ASN A 301 -9.86 8.21 -14.69
C ASN A 301 -10.56 9.55 -14.99
N THR A 302 -11.71 9.82 -14.35
CA THR A 302 -12.50 11.03 -14.58
C THR A 302 -12.19 12.11 -13.55
N GLY A 303 -12.58 13.37 -13.85
CA GLY A 303 -12.28 14.49 -12.97
C GLY A 303 -10.81 14.91 -12.98
N ARG A 304 -10.31 15.34 -11.81
CA ARG A 304 -8.89 15.71 -11.64
C ARG A 304 -8.06 14.47 -11.27
N SER A 305 -7.75 13.66 -12.24
CA SER A 305 -6.97 12.43 -12.11
C SER A 305 -5.80 12.42 -13.07
N THR A 306 -4.66 11.83 -12.67
CA THR A 306 -3.44 11.75 -13.48
C THR A 306 -3.27 10.41 -14.19
N GLY A 307 -4.03 9.40 -13.80
CA GLY A 307 -4.01 8.05 -14.38
C GLY A 307 -5.15 7.19 -13.82
N PRO A 308 -5.44 6.03 -14.42
CA PRO A 308 -6.48 5.13 -13.95
C PRO A 308 -6.26 4.71 -12.49
N HIS A 309 -7.21 5.02 -11.62
CA HIS A 309 -7.21 4.62 -10.20
C HIS A 309 -8.60 4.81 -9.57
N LEU A 310 -8.82 4.17 -8.44
CA LEU A 310 -9.89 4.48 -7.51
C LEU A 310 -9.31 5.34 -6.38
N HIS A 311 -9.89 6.52 -6.13
CA HIS A 311 -9.65 7.27 -4.90
C HIS A 311 -10.78 6.95 -3.90
N TYR A 312 -10.41 6.51 -2.70
CA TYR A 312 -11.32 6.04 -1.66
C TYR A 312 -11.10 6.78 -0.34
N GLU A 313 -12.13 7.47 0.14
CA GLU A 313 -12.10 8.21 1.40
C GLU A 313 -13.06 7.59 2.41
N LEU A 314 -12.72 7.68 3.69
CA LEU A 314 -13.59 7.37 4.81
C LEU A 314 -13.70 8.55 5.77
N ALA A 315 -14.91 8.77 6.30
CA ALA A 315 -15.15 9.75 7.35
C ALA A 315 -16.11 9.20 8.41
N ARG A 316 -15.97 9.65 9.66
CA ARG A 316 -16.92 9.40 10.74
C ARG A 316 -17.26 10.72 11.43
N SER A 317 -18.54 11.07 11.47
CA SER A 317 -19.01 12.36 12.03
C SER A 317 -18.27 13.57 11.46
N GLY A 318 -17.94 13.54 10.16
CA GLY A 318 -17.23 14.60 9.46
C GLY A 318 -15.71 14.61 9.64
N ALA A 319 -15.16 13.74 10.48
CA ALA A 319 -13.71 13.58 10.62
C ALA A 319 -13.18 12.47 9.69
N ILE A 320 -12.06 12.74 9.01
CA ILE A 320 -11.41 11.76 8.12
C ILE A 320 -10.91 10.59 8.96
N VAL A 321 -11.15 9.38 8.47
CA VAL A 321 -10.72 8.10 9.05
C VAL A 321 -9.76 7.44 8.09
N ASP A 322 -8.66 6.88 8.62
CA ASP A 322 -7.72 6.12 7.80
C ASP A 322 -8.37 4.80 7.35
N PRO A 323 -8.44 4.53 6.03
CA PRO A 323 -8.94 3.26 5.53
C PRO A 323 -8.19 2.04 6.09
N VAL A 324 -6.87 2.17 6.34
CA VAL A 324 -6.06 1.11 6.97
C VAL A 324 -6.58 0.78 8.37
N GLU A 325 -6.87 1.81 9.18
CA GLU A 325 -7.40 1.62 10.53
C GLU A 325 -8.84 1.09 10.53
N ALA A 326 -9.66 1.56 9.58
CA ALA A 326 -11.08 1.21 9.53
C ALA A 326 -11.35 -0.22 9.10
N HIS A 327 -10.60 -0.71 8.11
CA HIS A 327 -10.74 -2.06 7.55
C HIS A 327 -9.85 -3.08 8.26
N GLY A 328 -8.73 -2.65 8.87
CA GLY A 328 -7.61 -3.51 9.15
C GLY A 328 -6.95 -3.99 7.86
N THR A 329 -5.84 -4.69 7.99
CA THR A 329 -5.07 -5.16 6.83
C THR A 329 -4.64 -6.60 6.98
N PHE A 330 -4.35 -7.23 5.85
CA PHE A 330 -3.65 -8.51 5.76
C PHE A 330 -2.56 -8.44 4.69
N GLN A 331 -1.66 -9.41 4.69
CA GLN A 331 -0.66 -9.63 3.65
C GLN A 331 -0.90 -11.01 3.07
N ARG A 332 -0.79 -11.16 1.77
CA ARG A 332 -0.89 -12.48 1.12
C ARG A 332 0.41 -13.24 1.34
N GLU A 333 0.31 -14.54 1.40
CA GLU A 333 1.46 -15.43 1.37
C GLU A 333 1.56 -16.07 -0.02
N LEU A 334 2.77 -16.23 -0.51
CA LEU A 334 3.03 -16.93 -1.75
C LEU A 334 2.53 -18.39 -1.64
N PRO A 335 1.82 -18.92 -2.65
CA PRO A 335 1.38 -20.32 -2.64
C PRO A 335 2.56 -21.28 -2.44
N GLU A 336 2.39 -22.29 -1.62
CA GLU A 336 3.45 -23.28 -1.33
C GLU A 336 3.96 -23.99 -2.60
N THR A 337 3.09 -24.13 -3.61
CA THR A 337 3.44 -24.71 -4.91
C THR A 337 4.47 -23.89 -5.71
N GLU A 338 4.60 -22.60 -5.39
CA GLU A 338 5.52 -21.67 -6.08
C GLU A 338 6.77 -21.36 -5.27
N ARG A 339 6.83 -21.79 -4.02
CA ARG A 339 7.91 -21.43 -3.09
C ARG A 339 9.29 -21.78 -3.63
N SER A 340 9.45 -22.98 -4.17
CA SER A 340 10.75 -23.44 -4.73
C SER A 340 11.19 -22.60 -5.94
N ALA A 341 10.28 -22.23 -6.82
CA ALA A 341 10.57 -21.37 -7.97
C ALA A 341 10.93 -19.94 -7.52
N PHE A 342 10.22 -19.44 -6.53
CA PHE A 342 10.49 -18.12 -5.95
C PHE A 342 11.83 -18.07 -5.21
N GLU A 343 12.20 -19.12 -4.44
CA GLU A 343 13.52 -19.23 -3.81
C GLU A 343 14.66 -19.22 -4.83
N ALA A 344 14.49 -19.93 -5.95
CA ALA A 344 15.44 -19.89 -7.06
C ALA A 344 15.54 -18.48 -7.68
N HIS A 345 14.42 -17.78 -7.83
CA HIS A 345 14.38 -16.38 -8.27
C HIS A 345 15.13 -15.44 -7.32
N ILE A 346 14.93 -15.57 -6.01
CA ILE A 346 15.66 -14.82 -4.97
C ILE A 346 17.17 -15.10 -5.09
N ALA A 347 17.55 -16.39 -5.21
CA ALA A 347 18.96 -16.78 -5.33
C ALA A 347 19.63 -16.15 -6.55
N ALA A 348 18.93 -16.12 -7.70
CA ALA A 348 19.41 -15.50 -8.93
C ALA A 348 19.63 -13.98 -8.77
N TRP A 349 18.69 -13.26 -8.14
CA TRP A 349 18.88 -11.83 -7.83
C TRP A 349 20.00 -11.58 -6.84
N SER A 350 20.07 -12.38 -5.78
CA SER A 350 21.12 -12.26 -4.75
C SER A 350 22.50 -12.44 -5.34
N ALA A 351 22.69 -13.42 -6.24
CA ALA A 351 23.96 -13.61 -6.95
C ALA A 351 24.32 -12.36 -7.76
N ARG A 352 23.39 -11.80 -8.53
CA ARG A 352 23.63 -10.57 -9.31
C ARG A 352 23.91 -9.34 -8.45
N PHE A 353 23.27 -9.19 -7.29
CA PHE A 353 23.53 -8.11 -6.36
C PHE A 353 24.92 -8.21 -5.74
N ASN A 354 25.38 -9.42 -5.41
CA ASN A 354 26.70 -9.66 -4.83
C ASN A 354 27.83 -9.41 -5.84
N ASP A 355 27.64 -9.74 -7.11
CA ASP A 355 28.61 -9.49 -8.18
C ASP A 355 28.88 -7.98 -8.36
N GLN A 356 27.90 -7.12 -8.12
CA GLN A 356 28.04 -5.66 -8.22
C GLN A 356 28.77 -5.03 -7.02
N THR A 357 28.77 -5.68 -5.86
CA THR A 357 29.40 -5.16 -4.62
C THR A 357 30.83 -5.63 -4.45
N GLY A 358 31.31 -6.59 -5.25
CA GLY A 358 32.64 -7.21 -5.19
C GLY A 358 33.66 -6.66 -6.20
N GLY A 359 33.32 -5.62 -6.98
CA GLY A 359 34.18 -5.00 -8.00
C GLY A 359 34.92 -3.74 -7.54
#